data_3bffb8e7bd7b8eb3e12da8320cd9ac3a
#
_entry.id   3bffb8e7bd7b8eb3e12da8320cd9ac3a
#
_cell.length_a   1.000
_cell.length_b   1.000
_cell.length_c   1.000
_cell.angle_alpha   90.00
_cell.angle_beta   90.00
_cell.angle_gamma   90.00
#
_symmetry.space_group_name_H-M   'P 1'
#
loop_
_entity.id
_entity.type
_entity.pdbx_description
1 polymer ?
#
loop_
_entity_poly.entity_id
_entity_poly.type
_entity_poly.pdbx_seq_one_letter_code
_entity_poly.pdbx_strand_id
1 'polypeptide(L)'
;LRAGTMDEIIDRKTAICDLPRHPNCGLSIDHHKSNEPHENTIENSIILWEPTPSAARIAYNLLKNKIDLSDLSETMIWVDKLDGGSISIDEFKGNNPVLWLGRVIGESEENTTTILENIQNRVSIEEILELPDIKLELRERMAKQEYLNRTIRENLSIIDRLAIVRLENLK
;
A
#
# COMPACT_ATOMS: atom_id res chain seq x y z
N LEU A 1 -3.46 7.15 6.74
CA LEU A 1 -3.93 8.48 6.32
C LEU A 1 -4.26 8.42 4.83
N ARG A 2 -5.48 8.79 4.44
CA ARG A 2 -5.84 8.92 3.03
C ARG A 2 -5.43 10.30 2.54
N ALA A 3 -4.82 10.40 1.38
CA ALA A 3 -4.56 11.67 0.73
C ALA A 3 -5.86 12.47 0.64
N GLY A 4 -5.91 13.69 1.20
CA GLY A 4 -7.08 14.57 1.18
C GLY A 4 -7.93 14.61 2.46
N THR A 5 -7.62 13.84 3.51
CA THR A 5 -8.36 13.84 4.80
C THR A 5 -7.48 14.23 5.99
N MET A 6 -6.43 15.05 5.76
CA MET A 6 -5.54 15.46 6.85
C MET A 6 -6.14 16.67 7.59
N ASP A 7 -6.95 16.39 8.61
CA ASP A 7 -7.34 17.38 9.64
C ASP A 7 -6.28 17.50 10.76
N GLU A 8 -5.16 16.77 10.66
CA GLU A 8 -4.11 16.75 11.67
C GLU A 8 -3.16 17.93 11.50
N ILE A 9 -2.69 18.44 12.64
CA ILE A 9 -1.67 19.50 12.67
C ILE A 9 -0.34 18.90 12.24
N ILE A 10 0.13 19.30 11.05
CA ILE A 10 1.43 18.90 10.54
C ILE A 10 2.48 19.90 11.07
N ASP A 11 3.47 19.39 11.78
CA ASP A 11 4.58 20.15 12.35
C ASP A 11 5.94 19.49 12.06
N ARG A 12 7.01 20.03 12.64
CA ARG A 12 8.38 19.53 12.48
C ARG A 12 8.64 18.13 13.05
N LYS A 13 7.73 17.58 13.82
CA LYS A 13 7.80 16.21 14.35
C LYS A 13 7.09 15.21 13.45
N THR A 14 6.38 15.70 12.44
CA THR A 14 5.61 14.87 11.50
C THR A 14 6.51 14.36 10.38
N ALA A 15 6.51 13.05 10.15
CA ALA A 15 7.06 12.41 8.97
C ALA A 15 5.94 12.11 7.98
N ILE A 16 6.12 12.47 6.72
CA ILE A 16 5.21 12.16 5.61
C ILE A 16 5.90 11.18 4.69
N CYS A 17 5.24 10.06 4.43
CA CYS A 17 5.76 9.01 3.56
C CYS A 17 4.75 8.73 2.45
N ASP A 18 5.23 8.63 1.19
CA ASP A 18 4.43 8.24 0.04
C ASP A 18 3.28 9.20 -0.31
N LEU A 19 3.43 10.44 0.06
CA LEU A 19 2.47 11.53 -0.17
C LEU A 19 3.22 12.81 -0.53
N PRO A 20 2.54 13.75 -1.23
CA PRO A 20 3.11 15.07 -1.49
C PRO A 20 3.60 15.73 -0.20
N ARG A 21 4.77 16.31 -0.26
CA ARG A 21 5.39 16.99 0.87
C ARG A 21 4.52 18.14 1.40
N HIS A 22 4.34 18.18 2.71
CA HIS A 22 3.76 19.35 3.38
C HIS A 22 4.89 20.31 3.86
N PRO A 23 4.77 21.65 3.67
CA PRO A 23 5.82 22.60 4.01
C PRO A 23 6.21 22.63 5.50
N ASN A 24 5.34 22.19 6.37
CA ASN A 24 5.57 22.15 7.83
C ASN A 24 6.13 20.83 8.33
N CYS A 25 6.17 19.74 7.52
CA CYS A 25 6.69 18.45 7.99
C CYS A 25 8.19 18.52 8.30
N GLY A 26 8.66 17.68 9.21
CA GLY A 26 10.08 17.54 9.53
C GLY A 26 10.82 16.60 8.60
N LEU A 27 10.14 15.56 8.09
CA LEU A 27 10.67 14.55 7.19
C LEU A 27 9.67 14.25 6.08
N SER A 28 10.15 14.15 4.85
CA SER A 28 9.39 13.63 3.71
C SER A 28 10.17 12.51 3.06
N ILE A 29 9.52 11.37 2.82
CA ILE A 29 10.07 10.21 2.11
C ILE A 29 9.14 9.91 0.94
N ASP A 30 9.63 10.04 -0.29
CA ASP A 30 8.79 9.88 -1.48
C ASP A 30 9.60 9.35 -2.67
N HIS A 31 8.93 8.67 -3.58
CA HIS A 31 9.50 8.10 -4.80
C HIS A 31 8.76 8.59 -6.07
N HIS A 32 7.63 9.27 -5.91
CA HIS A 32 6.82 9.74 -7.03
C HIS A 32 7.55 10.82 -7.84
N LYS A 33 7.58 10.66 -9.15
CA LYS A 33 8.21 11.62 -10.08
C LYS A 33 7.59 13.02 -9.98
N SER A 34 6.30 13.12 -9.68
CA SER A 34 5.60 14.40 -9.48
C SER A 34 6.08 15.19 -8.26
N ASN A 35 6.71 14.51 -7.31
CA ASN A 35 7.16 15.06 -6.02
C ASN A 35 8.69 15.19 -5.95
N GLU A 36 9.39 14.98 -7.09
CA GLU A 36 10.84 15.17 -7.18
C GLU A 36 11.23 16.61 -6.78
N PRO A 37 12.18 16.77 -5.85
CA PRO A 37 12.61 18.10 -5.42
C PRO A 37 13.23 18.88 -6.58
N HIS A 38 12.86 20.16 -6.72
CA HIS A 38 13.47 21.09 -7.66
C HIS A 38 14.58 21.91 -6.99
N GLU A 39 15.56 22.38 -7.76
CA GLU A 39 16.73 23.14 -7.27
C GLU A 39 16.37 24.37 -6.41
N ASN A 40 15.16 24.93 -6.58
CA ASN A 40 14.69 26.11 -5.85
C ASN A 40 13.79 25.77 -4.63
N THR A 41 13.74 24.53 -4.21
CA THR A 41 12.93 24.14 -3.05
C THR A 41 13.59 24.67 -1.78
N ILE A 42 12.99 25.68 -1.14
CA ILE A 42 13.45 26.18 0.18
C ILE A 42 13.09 25.13 1.24
N GLU A 43 14.13 24.52 1.80
CA GLU A 43 13.97 23.33 2.63
C GLU A 43 14.10 23.65 4.11
N ASN A 44 12.98 23.55 4.80
CA ASN A 44 12.96 23.49 6.26
C ASN A 44 12.74 22.06 6.79
N SER A 45 12.70 21.04 5.92
CA SER A 45 12.48 19.62 6.23
C SER A 45 13.56 18.77 5.57
N ILE A 46 13.80 17.59 6.14
CA ILE A 46 14.63 16.57 5.52
C ILE A 46 13.80 15.93 4.40
N ILE A 47 14.32 15.95 3.17
CA ILE A 47 13.67 15.33 2.01
C ILE A 47 14.53 14.16 1.57
N LEU A 48 13.93 12.99 1.54
CA LEU A 48 14.50 11.76 1.01
C LEU A 48 13.66 11.35 -0.19
N TRP A 49 14.15 11.68 -1.38
CA TRP A 49 13.51 11.30 -2.63
C TRP A 49 14.49 10.49 -3.47
N GLU A 50 14.04 9.34 -3.94
CA GLU A 50 14.80 8.47 -4.84
C GLU A 50 13.82 7.81 -5.82
N PRO A 51 14.21 7.58 -7.09
CA PRO A 51 13.38 6.89 -8.07
C PRO A 51 13.37 5.37 -7.82
N THR A 52 12.95 4.97 -6.63
CA THR A 52 12.80 3.58 -6.19
C THR A 52 11.39 3.07 -6.49
N PRO A 53 11.15 1.75 -6.45
CA PRO A 53 9.81 1.19 -6.65
C PRO A 53 8.78 1.61 -5.60
N SER A 54 9.22 2.00 -4.39
CA SER A 54 8.34 2.38 -3.29
C SER A 54 9.02 3.35 -2.32
N ALA A 55 8.25 4.20 -1.63
CA ALA A 55 8.76 5.02 -0.52
C ALA A 55 9.23 4.15 0.65
N ALA A 56 8.60 2.99 0.86
CA ALA A 56 9.03 1.99 1.85
C ALA A 56 10.45 1.48 1.55
N ARG A 57 10.85 1.34 0.28
CA ARG A 57 12.21 0.95 -0.12
C ARG A 57 13.25 1.98 0.32
N ILE A 58 12.96 3.26 0.22
CA ILE A 58 13.86 4.34 0.69
C ILE A 58 14.04 4.22 2.21
N ALA A 59 12.93 4.10 2.96
CA ALA A 59 12.97 3.93 4.41
C ALA A 59 13.75 2.68 4.83
N TYR A 60 13.51 1.54 4.16
CA TYR A 60 14.24 0.29 4.39
C TYR A 60 15.74 0.46 4.16
N ASN A 61 16.16 1.06 3.05
CA ASN A 61 17.56 1.28 2.72
C ASN A 61 18.26 2.20 3.73
N LEU A 62 17.56 3.22 4.24
CA LEU A 62 18.06 4.13 5.26
C LEU A 62 18.30 3.42 6.60
N LEU A 63 17.40 2.52 6.98
CA LEU A 63 17.37 1.92 8.31
C LEU A 63 18.13 0.59 8.42
N LYS A 64 18.21 -0.21 7.35
CA LYS A 64 18.81 -1.57 7.38
C LYS A 64 20.25 -1.66 7.91
N ASN A 65 20.98 -0.55 7.85
CA ASN A 65 22.35 -0.48 8.40
C ASN A 65 22.39 -0.03 9.88
N LYS A 66 21.24 0.34 10.45
CA LYS A 66 21.11 0.85 11.82
C LYS A 66 20.36 -0.14 12.72
N ILE A 67 19.40 -0.83 12.13
CA ILE A 67 18.58 -1.85 12.81
C ILE A 67 18.48 -3.08 11.91
N ASP A 68 18.37 -4.25 12.51
CA ASP A 68 18.16 -5.48 11.77
C ASP A 68 16.74 -5.50 11.17
N LEU A 69 16.65 -5.52 9.85
CA LEU A 69 15.43 -5.60 9.05
C LEU A 69 15.45 -6.82 8.11
N SER A 70 16.29 -7.81 8.39
CA SER A 70 16.48 -8.97 7.53
C SER A 70 15.18 -9.79 7.34
N ASP A 71 14.35 -9.85 8.37
CA ASP A 71 13.03 -10.46 8.37
C ASP A 71 12.03 -9.80 7.40
N LEU A 72 12.21 -8.52 7.08
CA LEU A 72 11.38 -7.79 6.13
C LEU A 72 11.88 -7.86 4.68
N SER A 73 13.03 -8.46 4.43
CA SER A 73 13.68 -8.42 3.11
C SER A 73 12.83 -9.04 2.00
N GLU A 74 12.16 -10.15 2.27
CA GLU A 74 11.26 -10.82 1.33
C GLU A 74 9.94 -10.06 1.17
N THR A 75 9.37 -9.58 2.27
CA THR A 75 8.18 -8.71 2.26
C THR A 75 8.40 -7.48 1.39
N MET A 76 9.57 -6.85 1.48
CA MET A 76 9.92 -5.66 0.70
C MET A 76 9.92 -5.90 -0.82
N ILE A 77 10.19 -7.12 -1.29
CA ILE A 77 10.08 -7.44 -2.73
C ILE A 77 8.63 -7.30 -3.19
N TRP A 78 7.69 -7.75 -2.37
CA TRP A 78 6.26 -7.68 -2.69
C TRP A 78 5.69 -6.27 -2.51
N VAL A 79 6.16 -5.52 -1.52
CA VAL A 79 5.81 -4.09 -1.35
C VAL A 79 6.25 -3.31 -2.58
N ASP A 80 7.47 -3.50 -3.07
CA ASP A 80 7.97 -2.86 -4.28
C ASP A 80 7.16 -3.21 -5.53
N LYS A 81 6.74 -4.47 -5.65
CA LYS A 81 5.90 -4.90 -6.76
C LYS A 81 4.50 -4.30 -6.72
N LEU A 82 3.91 -4.19 -5.52
CA LEU A 82 2.60 -3.59 -5.30
C LEU A 82 2.61 -2.12 -5.70
N ASP A 83 3.53 -1.37 -5.14
CA ASP A 83 3.62 0.08 -5.30
C ASP A 83 4.14 0.47 -6.70
N GLY A 84 5.16 -0.22 -7.18
CA GLY A 84 5.72 -0.04 -8.52
C GLY A 84 4.87 -0.61 -9.66
N GLY A 85 3.70 -1.24 -9.37
CA GLY A 85 2.78 -1.76 -10.39
C GLY A 85 3.34 -2.92 -11.22
N SER A 86 4.28 -3.70 -10.69
CA SER A 86 4.97 -4.77 -11.44
C SER A 86 4.50 -6.19 -11.09
N ILE A 87 3.30 -6.33 -10.50
CA ILE A 87 2.68 -7.63 -10.21
C ILE A 87 2.12 -8.23 -11.49
N SER A 88 2.56 -9.43 -11.84
CA SER A 88 1.99 -10.19 -12.94
C SER A 88 0.59 -10.72 -12.60
N ILE A 89 -0.18 -11.10 -13.63
CA ILE A 89 -1.52 -11.69 -13.46
C ILE A 89 -1.45 -12.98 -12.64
N ASP A 90 -0.42 -13.79 -12.84
CA ASP A 90 -0.27 -15.06 -12.14
C ASP A 90 0.10 -14.85 -10.66
N GLU A 91 0.98 -13.89 -10.37
CA GLU A 91 1.28 -13.49 -9.00
C GLU A 91 0.04 -12.91 -8.29
N PHE A 92 -0.72 -12.04 -8.97
CA PHE A 92 -1.95 -11.47 -8.43
C PHE A 92 -3.01 -12.52 -8.08
N LYS A 93 -3.10 -13.59 -8.88
CA LYS A 93 -4.00 -14.73 -8.64
C LYS A 93 -3.44 -15.73 -7.63
N GLY A 94 -2.16 -15.64 -7.30
CA GLY A 94 -1.47 -16.53 -6.37
C GLY A 94 -1.87 -16.29 -4.91
N ASN A 95 -1.29 -17.10 -4.03
CA ASN A 95 -1.57 -17.09 -2.59
C ASN A 95 -0.49 -16.37 -1.78
N ASN A 96 0.08 -15.28 -2.32
CA ASN A 96 1.09 -14.53 -1.58
C ASN A 96 0.48 -13.79 -0.39
N PRO A 97 0.99 -13.99 0.86
CA PRO A 97 0.44 -13.38 2.07
C PRO A 97 0.46 -11.85 2.04
N VAL A 98 1.52 -11.23 1.49
CA VAL A 98 1.64 -9.77 1.41
C VAL A 98 0.56 -9.18 0.51
N LEU A 99 0.25 -9.86 -0.62
CA LEU A 99 -0.83 -9.42 -1.52
C LEU A 99 -2.20 -9.57 -0.87
N TRP A 100 -2.41 -10.60 -0.05
CA TRP A 100 -3.64 -10.78 0.70
C TRP A 100 -3.80 -9.72 1.79
N LEU A 101 -2.73 -9.43 2.53
CA LEU A 101 -2.73 -8.37 3.53
C LEU A 101 -3.04 -6.99 2.89
N GLY A 102 -2.44 -6.69 1.74
CA GLY A 102 -2.70 -5.46 0.99
C GLY A 102 -4.16 -5.27 0.56
N ARG A 103 -4.96 -6.35 0.48
CA ARG A 103 -6.40 -6.27 0.18
C ARG A 103 -7.27 -5.91 1.39
N VAL A 104 -6.74 -6.05 2.59
CA VAL A 104 -7.44 -5.78 3.86
C VAL A 104 -7.05 -4.41 4.42
N ILE A 105 -5.82 -3.99 4.24
CA ILE A 105 -5.34 -2.68 4.70
C ILE A 105 -6.18 -1.55 4.09
N GLY A 106 -6.64 -0.64 4.94
CA GLY A 106 -7.37 0.57 4.56
C GLY A 106 -8.89 0.41 4.47
N GLU A 107 -9.43 -0.77 4.74
CA GLU A 107 -10.88 -0.99 4.76
C GLU A 107 -11.52 -0.63 6.09
N SER A 108 -10.86 -1.00 7.18
CA SER A 108 -11.23 -0.67 8.55
C SER A 108 -10.05 0.02 9.22
N GLU A 109 -10.29 1.13 9.92
CA GLU A 109 -9.26 1.84 10.69
C GLU A 109 -8.73 0.96 11.82
N GLU A 110 -9.62 0.22 12.49
CA GLU A 110 -9.27 -0.69 13.57
C GLU A 110 -8.38 -1.84 13.08
N ASN A 111 -8.77 -2.51 12.00
CA ASN A 111 -7.96 -3.58 11.41
C ASN A 111 -6.63 -3.08 10.86
N THR A 112 -6.62 -1.91 10.25
CA THR A 112 -5.38 -1.28 9.78
C THR A 112 -4.42 -0.98 10.93
N THR A 113 -4.93 -0.43 12.05
CA THR A 113 -4.13 -0.19 13.26
C THR A 113 -3.58 -1.50 13.83
N THR A 114 -4.42 -2.51 13.96
CA THR A 114 -4.02 -3.85 14.42
C THR A 114 -2.91 -4.43 13.55
N ILE A 115 -3.03 -4.35 12.23
CA ILE A 115 -2.01 -4.82 11.28
C ILE A 115 -0.69 -4.09 11.50
N LEU A 116 -0.71 -2.74 11.57
CA LEU A 116 0.49 -1.93 11.74
C LEU A 116 1.20 -2.22 13.07
N GLU A 117 0.46 -2.36 14.18
CA GLU A 117 0.99 -2.71 15.49
C GLU A 117 1.66 -4.09 15.48
N ASN A 118 1.05 -5.08 14.82
CA ASN A 118 1.63 -6.41 14.70
C ASN A 118 2.91 -6.42 13.84
N ILE A 119 2.93 -5.70 12.71
CA ILE A 119 4.16 -5.51 11.90
C ILE A 119 5.25 -4.83 12.73
N GLN A 120 4.93 -3.80 13.50
CA GLN A 120 5.88 -3.14 14.41
C GLN A 120 6.45 -4.12 15.44
N ASN A 121 5.63 -5.04 15.94
CA ASN A 121 6.02 -6.07 16.91
C ASN A 121 6.68 -7.30 16.25
N ARG A 122 6.98 -7.26 14.95
CA ARG A 122 7.65 -8.33 14.19
C ARG A 122 6.85 -9.63 14.09
N VAL A 123 5.54 -9.55 14.19
CA VAL A 123 4.64 -10.67 13.91
C VAL A 123 4.67 -10.93 12.40
N SER A 124 4.76 -12.19 11.99
CA SER A 124 4.80 -12.55 10.57
C SER A 124 3.49 -12.21 9.85
N ILE A 125 3.57 -11.96 8.55
CA ILE A 125 2.38 -11.64 7.75
C ILE A 125 1.36 -12.79 7.79
N GLU A 126 1.84 -14.02 7.78
CA GLU A 126 1.03 -15.22 7.89
C GLU A 126 0.23 -15.28 9.21
N GLU A 127 0.88 -14.96 10.33
CA GLU A 127 0.22 -14.89 11.64
C GLU A 127 -0.79 -13.75 11.72
N ILE A 128 -0.48 -12.60 11.14
CA ILE A 128 -1.40 -11.45 11.07
C ILE A 128 -2.67 -11.84 10.30
N LEU A 129 -2.56 -12.55 9.17
CA LEU A 129 -3.70 -13.02 8.39
C LEU A 129 -4.59 -14.05 9.12
N GLU A 130 -4.06 -14.71 10.16
CA GLU A 130 -4.82 -15.64 11.00
C GLU A 130 -5.56 -14.96 12.16
N LEU A 131 -5.31 -13.67 12.44
CA LEU A 131 -6.06 -12.93 13.46
C LEU A 131 -7.56 -12.94 13.12
N PRO A 132 -8.46 -13.19 14.11
CA PRO A 132 -9.87 -13.44 13.85
C PRO A 132 -10.55 -12.38 12.97
N ASP A 133 -10.36 -11.09 13.28
CA ASP A 133 -11.02 -10.00 12.59
C ASP A 133 -10.42 -9.77 11.18
N ILE A 134 -9.10 -9.88 11.05
CA ILE A 134 -8.41 -9.82 9.76
C ILE A 134 -8.84 -10.97 8.85
N LYS A 135 -8.91 -12.18 9.41
CA LYS A 135 -9.35 -13.38 8.69
C LYS A 135 -10.80 -13.30 8.24
N LEU A 136 -11.67 -12.72 9.08
CA LEU A 136 -13.07 -12.49 8.72
C LEU A 136 -13.17 -11.53 7.54
N GLU A 137 -12.53 -10.38 7.62
CA GLU A 137 -12.52 -9.39 6.56
C GLU A 137 -11.93 -9.95 5.25
N LEU A 138 -10.85 -10.72 5.34
CA LEU A 138 -10.27 -11.39 4.18
C LEU A 138 -11.27 -12.33 3.50
N ARG A 139 -12.02 -13.12 4.26
CA ARG A 139 -13.08 -14.01 3.72
C ARG A 139 -14.18 -13.23 3.03
N GLU A 140 -14.64 -12.14 3.62
CA GLU A 140 -15.66 -11.27 3.01
C GLU A 140 -15.16 -10.66 1.69
N ARG A 141 -13.89 -10.25 1.65
CA ARG A 141 -13.25 -9.77 0.45
C ARG A 141 -13.15 -10.81 -0.65
N MET A 142 -12.74 -12.01 -0.31
CA MET A 142 -12.68 -13.12 -1.26
C MET A 142 -14.06 -13.43 -1.84
N ALA A 143 -15.09 -13.48 -1.01
CA ALA A 143 -16.47 -13.72 -1.45
C ALA A 143 -16.98 -12.60 -2.36
N LYS A 144 -16.70 -11.33 -2.02
CA LYS A 144 -17.05 -10.17 -2.84
C LYS A 144 -16.31 -10.18 -4.18
N GLN A 145 -15.04 -10.54 -4.18
CA GLN A 145 -14.26 -10.65 -5.42
C GLN A 145 -14.78 -11.75 -6.33
N GLU A 146 -15.16 -12.90 -5.78
CA GLU A 146 -15.73 -14.01 -6.54
C GLU A 146 -17.07 -13.60 -7.18
N TYR A 147 -17.94 -12.96 -6.40
CA TYR A 147 -19.19 -12.39 -6.90
C TYR A 147 -18.93 -11.39 -8.04
N LEU A 148 -18.00 -10.47 -7.86
CA LEU A 148 -17.66 -9.44 -8.85
C LEU A 148 -17.12 -10.09 -10.15
N ASN A 149 -16.23 -11.07 -10.02
CA ASN A 149 -15.67 -11.80 -11.15
C ASN A 149 -16.75 -12.53 -11.96
N ARG A 150 -17.72 -13.13 -11.29
CA ARG A 150 -18.87 -13.76 -11.92
C ARG A 150 -19.73 -12.72 -12.64
N THR A 151 -20.09 -11.64 -11.97
CA THR A 151 -20.89 -10.53 -12.53
C THR A 151 -20.23 -9.93 -13.76
N ILE A 152 -18.91 -9.71 -13.72
CA ILE A 152 -18.14 -9.21 -14.88
C ILE A 152 -18.23 -10.18 -16.04
N ARG A 153 -18.04 -11.49 -15.81
CA ARG A 153 -18.09 -12.50 -16.87
C ARG A 153 -19.48 -12.60 -17.53
N GLU A 154 -20.54 -12.51 -16.72
CA GLU A 154 -21.93 -12.56 -17.18
C GLU A 154 -22.36 -11.34 -17.98
N ASN A 155 -21.75 -10.16 -17.72
CA ASN A 155 -22.08 -8.90 -18.34
C ASN A 155 -21.01 -8.36 -19.31
N LEU A 156 -19.99 -9.17 -19.62
CA LEU A 156 -18.92 -8.81 -20.53
C LEU A 156 -19.39 -8.95 -21.99
N SER A 157 -19.24 -7.88 -22.74
CA SER A 157 -19.39 -7.86 -24.20
C SER A 157 -18.09 -7.45 -24.86
N ILE A 158 -17.69 -8.16 -25.92
CA ILE A 158 -16.50 -7.81 -26.70
C ILE A 158 -16.95 -7.33 -28.06
N ILE A 159 -16.58 -6.11 -28.44
CA ILE A 159 -16.82 -5.50 -29.73
C ILE A 159 -15.45 -5.10 -30.30
N ASP A 160 -14.98 -5.81 -31.31
CA ASP A 160 -13.63 -5.67 -31.86
C ASP A 160 -12.53 -5.78 -30.80
N ARG A 161 -11.91 -4.65 -30.44
CA ARG A 161 -10.84 -4.54 -29.43
C ARG A 161 -11.33 -3.96 -28.11
N LEU A 162 -12.65 -3.71 -27.99
CA LEU A 162 -13.25 -3.12 -26.78
C LEU A 162 -13.91 -4.21 -25.96
N ALA A 163 -13.56 -4.28 -24.67
CA ALA A 163 -14.29 -5.04 -23.67
C ALA A 163 -15.21 -4.09 -22.90
N ILE A 164 -16.50 -4.33 -22.95
CA ILE A 164 -17.53 -3.50 -22.28
C ILE A 164 -18.19 -4.36 -21.22
N VAL A 165 -18.16 -3.89 -19.97
CA VAL A 165 -18.90 -4.49 -18.86
C VAL A 165 -19.96 -3.49 -18.39
N ARG A 166 -21.24 -3.87 -18.40
CA ARG A 166 -22.31 -3.09 -17.82
C ARG A 166 -22.59 -3.59 -16.42
N LEU A 167 -22.23 -2.78 -15.42
CA LEU A 167 -22.47 -3.07 -14.02
C LEU A 167 -23.66 -2.26 -13.54
N GLU A 168 -24.86 -2.83 -13.65
CA GLU A 168 -26.08 -2.22 -13.13
C GLU A 168 -26.26 -2.67 -11.68
N ASN A 169 -26.42 -1.68 -10.75
CA ASN A 169 -26.73 -1.92 -9.34
C ASN A 169 -25.66 -2.63 -8.49
N LEU A 170 -24.38 -2.39 -8.71
CA LEU A 170 -23.38 -2.70 -7.70
C LEU A 170 -23.49 -1.69 -6.54
N LYS A 171 -24.09 -2.14 -5.45
CA LYS A 171 -24.09 -1.44 -4.15
C LYS A 171 -22.92 -1.90 -3.32
#